data_5dd71da0abe7b0b430a182bab33e5753
#
_entry.id   5dd71da0abe7b0b430a182bab33e5753
#
_cell.length_a   1.000
_cell.length_b   1.000
_cell.length_c   1.000
_cell.angle_alpha   90.00
_cell.angle_beta   90.00
_cell.angle_gamma   90.00
#
_symmetry.space_group_name_H-M   'P 1'
#
loop_
_entity.id
_entity.type
_entity.pdbx_description
1 polymer ?
#
loop_
_entity_poly.entity_id
_entity_poly.type
_entity_poly.pdbx_seq_one_letter_code
_entity_poly.pdbx_strand_id
1 'polypeptide(L)'
;MTFNDGVRGDAGRVRTSRGRRGMAIGGGLGGGGLIVVVLVMLLTGQDPAGLLGGGGGGDAGPGQDLSHCRTGADANAHTECRMVLTADALDVYWDGVMSEQTTGAYTPPGFTIFTDSVQTGCGAATSAVGPFYCPADSSVFLDLGFFDQLESQLGAQNAPLAQMYIVAHEWGHHTQHMLGTMESVDRQDTGPSGDAVRLELQADCYAGMFIGAAATTIDPDTGQAFLREPTADQVRTALDAAAAVGDDRIHESAGREVEPHTWTHGSAEQR
;
A
#
# COMPACT_ATOMS: atom_id res chain seq x y z
N MET A 1 17.07 9.35 7.82
CA MET A 1 17.48 8.58 6.62
C MET A 1 17.25 7.12 6.90
N THR A 2 16.63 6.40 5.96
CA THR A 2 16.15 5.03 6.22
C THR A 2 16.97 3.99 5.44
N PHE A 3 17.28 4.24 4.17
CA PHE A 3 18.13 3.36 3.37
C PHE A 3 19.64 3.57 3.64
N ASN A 4 20.43 2.52 3.51
CA ASN A 4 21.88 2.65 3.34
C ASN A 4 22.16 3.26 1.97
N ASP A 5 23.02 4.28 1.91
CA ASP A 5 23.16 5.13 0.71
C ASP A 5 23.70 4.35 -0.50
N GLY A 6 24.45 3.26 -0.28
CA GLY A 6 25.11 2.46 -1.30
C GLY A 6 24.28 1.32 -1.89
N VAL A 7 23.12 0.98 -1.31
CA VAL A 7 22.25 -0.08 -1.85
C VAL A 7 21.70 0.31 -3.22
N ARG A 8 21.36 -0.67 -4.03
CA ARG A 8 20.90 -0.46 -5.39
C ARG A 8 19.41 -0.68 -5.53
N GLY A 9 18.78 0.08 -6.45
CA GLY A 9 17.39 -0.05 -6.84
C GLY A 9 17.24 -0.33 -8.32
N ASP A 10 16.26 -1.15 -8.66
CA ASP A 10 15.85 -1.42 -10.03
C ASP A 10 14.61 -0.60 -10.40
N ALA A 11 14.82 0.56 -11.03
CA ALA A 11 13.71 1.39 -11.51
C ALA A 11 12.79 0.66 -12.52
N GLY A 12 13.29 -0.36 -13.20
CA GLY A 12 12.51 -1.20 -14.11
C GLY A 12 11.48 -2.09 -13.40
N ARG A 13 11.63 -2.28 -12.09
CA ARG A 13 10.72 -3.01 -11.22
C ARG A 13 9.36 -2.31 -11.07
N VAL A 14 9.34 -0.98 -11.19
CA VAL A 14 8.16 -0.14 -10.95
C VAL A 14 7.65 0.45 -12.25
N ARG A 15 6.38 0.25 -12.53
CA ARG A 15 5.70 0.89 -13.66
C ARG A 15 5.17 2.25 -13.24
N THR A 16 5.11 3.18 -14.19
CA THR A 16 4.47 4.48 -13.96
C THR A 16 3.36 4.70 -14.97
N SER A 17 2.25 5.31 -14.52
CA SER A 17 1.06 5.54 -15.33
C SER A 17 0.46 6.90 -14.99
N ARG A 18 -0.05 7.61 -16.00
CA ARG A 18 -0.79 8.86 -15.81
C ARG A 18 -2.16 8.76 -16.45
N GLY A 19 -3.21 8.80 -15.62
CA GLY A 19 -4.59 8.88 -16.08
C GLY A 19 -4.92 10.23 -16.71
N ARG A 20 -6.00 10.30 -17.50
CA ARG A 20 -6.51 11.58 -18.03
C ARG A 20 -7.44 12.21 -16.99
N ARG A 21 -7.20 13.48 -16.64
CA ARG A 21 -8.16 14.28 -15.87
C ARG A 21 -9.47 14.36 -16.63
N GLY A 22 -10.57 13.93 -16.02
CA GLY A 22 -11.92 14.09 -16.55
C GLY A 22 -12.57 12.81 -17.07
N MET A 23 -12.04 11.63 -16.79
CA MET A 23 -12.71 10.37 -17.10
C MET A 23 -13.74 10.06 -16.02
N ALA A 24 -15.03 10.03 -16.41
CA ALA A 24 -16.08 9.48 -15.57
C ALA A 24 -15.87 7.96 -15.45
N ILE A 25 -15.81 7.44 -14.23
CA ILE A 25 -15.47 6.05 -13.93
C ILE A 25 -16.76 5.24 -13.81
N GLY A 26 -16.93 4.26 -14.68
CA GLY A 26 -18.01 3.30 -14.58
C GLY A 26 -17.52 1.89 -14.82
N GLY A 27 -17.78 0.99 -13.90
CA GLY A 27 -17.47 -0.42 -14.08
C GLY A 27 -17.54 -1.21 -12.77
N GLY A 28 -18.08 -2.40 -12.83
CA GLY A 28 -18.53 -3.24 -11.75
C GLY A 28 -17.48 -3.66 -10.71
N LEU A 29 -17.92 -3.76 -9.49
CA LEU A 29 -17.18 -4.24 -8.33
C LEU A 29 -16.92 -5.76 -8.42
N GLY A 30 -15.74 -6.14 -8.87
CA GLY A 30 -15.17 -7.45 -8.60
C GLY A 30 -14.40 -7.41 -7.27
N GLY A 31 -14.88 -8.15 -6.34
CA GLY A 31 -14.55 -8.44 -4.92
C GLY A 31 -13.17 -8.13 -4.29
N GLY A 32 -12.35 -7.24 -4.79
CA GLY A 32 -11.02 -6.96 -4.23
C GLY A 32 -10.71 -5.49 -3.92
N GLY A 33 -11.51 -4.55 -4.46
CA GLY A 33 -11.24 -3.13 -4.36
C GLY A 33 -12.08 -2.37 -3.32
N LEU A 34 -12.77 -3.07 -2.41
CA LEU A 34 -13.71 -2.45 -1.48
C LEU A 34 -13.07 -1.68 -0.32
N ILE A 35 -11.85 -2.05 0.04
CA ILE A 35 -11.25 -1.57 1.29
C ILE A 35 -10.96 -0.06 1.24
N VAL A 36 -10.50 0.44 0.11
CA VAL A 36 -10.11 1.85 -0.02
C VAL A 36 -11.25 2.74 -0.50
N VAL A 37 -12.22 2.17 -1.22
CA VAL A 37 -13.46 2.88 -1.58
C VAL A 37 -14.20 3.37 -0.34
N VAL A 38 -14.14 2.64 0.76
CA VAL A 38 -14.71 3.06 2.05
C VAL A 38 -13.99 4.28 2.62
N LEU A 39 -12.66 4.35 2.53
CA LEU A 39 -11.88 5.51 2.98
C LEU A 39 -12.33 6.79 2.26
N VAL A 40 -12.47 6.73 0.95
CA VAL A 40 -12.93 7.87 0.13
C VAL A 40 -14.37 8.27 0.45
N MET A 41 -15.27 7.29 0.61
CA MET A 41 -16.65 7.57 1.03
C MET A 41 -16.71 8.31 2.35
N LEU A 42 -15.90 7.85 3.30
CA LEU A 42 -15.90 8.37 4.66
C LEU A 42 -15.28 9.78 4.69
N LEU A 43 -14.25 10.05 3.92
CA LEU A 43 -13.58 11.34 3.89
C LEU A 43 -14.28 12.40 3.02
N THR A 44 -14.89 12.01 1.90
CA THR A 44 -15.48 12.97 0.96
C THR A 44 -17.00 13.07 1.02
N GLY A 45 -17.67 12.11 1.66
CA GLY A 45 -19.13 12.01 1.68
C GLY A 45 -19.76 11.72 0.31
N GLN A 46 -18.95 11.34 -0.68
CA GLN A 46 -19.42 11.05 -2.03
C GLN A 46 -19.81 9.58 -2.16
N ASP A 47 -20.94 9.34 -2.83
CA ASP A 47 -21.39 7.98 -3.14
C ASP A 47 -20.41 7.32 -4.13
N PRO A 48 -19.85 6.15 -3.80
CA PRO A 48 -18.92 5.44 -4.68
C PRO A 48 -19.54 5.02 -6.02
N ALA A 49 -20.85 4.86 -6.09
CA ALA A 49 -21.53 4.59 -7.36
C ALA A 49 -21.32 5.75 -8.36
N GLY A 50 -21.15 6.97 -7.88
CA GLY A 50 -20.81 8.14 -8.69
C GLY A 50 -19.34 8.17 -9.13
N LEU A 51 -18.43 7.58 -8.34
CA LEU A 51 -17.00 7.46 -8.68
C LEU A 51 -16.71 6.27 -9.60
N LEU A 52 -17.57 5.24 -9.57
CA LEU A 52 -17.38 3.98 -10.32
C LEU A 52 -18.12 3.96 -11.68
N GLY A 53 -18.80 5.04 -12.08
CA GLY A 53 -19.66 5.13 -13.25
C GLY A 53 -19.05 5.85 -14.45
N GLY A 54 -18.44 5.15 -15.41
CA GLY A 54 -18.06 5.73 -16.72
C GLY A 54 -16.92 4.98 -17.42
N GLY A 55 -17.24 4.01 -18.24
CA GLY A 55 -16.28 3.28 -19.05
C GLY A 55 -15.78 4.08 -20.25
N GLY A 56 -14.50 4.02 -20.52
CA GLY A 56 -13.85 4.52 -21.72
C GLY A 56 -12.35 4.25 -21.64
N GLY A 57 -11.89 3.15 -22.26
CA GLY A 57 -10.49 2.84 -22.43
C GLY A 57 -9.79 3.97 -23.19
N GLY A 58 -9.02 4.77 -22.50
CA GLY A 58 -8.09 5.72 -23.08
C GLY A 58 -6.68 5.33 -22.65
N ASP A 59 -5.75 5.29 -23.61
CA ASP A 59 -4.36 4.99 -23.32
C ASP A 59 -3.84 5.90 -22.21
N ALA A 60 -3.26 5.30 -21.18
CA ALA A 60 -2.54 6.00 -20.14
C ALA A 60 -1.38 6.79 -20.79
N GLY A 61 -1.23 8.05 -20.41
CA GLY A 61 -0.08 8.85 -20.83
C GLY A 61 1.21 8.29 -20.20
N PRO A 62 2.38 8.71 -20.70
CA PRO A 62 3.66 8.36 -20.09
C PRO A 62 3.65 8.85 -18.63
N GLY A 63 4.01 7.92 -17.73
CA GLY A 63 4.16 8.21 -16.33
C GLY A 63 5.45 8.96 -16.00
N GLN A 64 5.73 9.09 -14.72
CA GLN A 64 6.95 9.71 -14.21
C GLN A 64 8.19 8.88 -14.62
N ASP A 65 9.27 9.56 -14.98
CA ASP A 65 10.57 8.91 -15.23
C ASP A 65 11.24 8.57 -13.89
N LEU A 66 11.54 7.29 -13.69
CA LEU A 66 12.21 6.75 -12.50
C LEU A 66 13.68 6.40 -12.75
N SER A 67 14.25 6.72 -13.92
CA SER A 67 15.61 6.31 -14.31
C SER A 67 16.71 6.85 -13.40
N HIS A 68 16.41 7.87 -12.60
CA HIS A 68 17.30 8.44 -11.59
C HIS A 68 17.30 7.67 -10.26
N CYS A 69 16.32 6.78 -10.02
CA CYS A 69 16.15 6.01 -8.79
C CYS A 69 17.07 4.79 -8.79
N ARG A 70 18.34 4.97 -8.44
CA ARG A 70 19.37 3.92 -8.57
C ARG A 70 19.99 3.48 -7.27
N THR A 71 19.95 4.32 -6.24
CA THR A 71 20.70 4.12 -5.00
C THR A 71 19.86 4.43 -3.77
N GLY A 72 20.30 3.94 -2.61
CA GLY A 72 19.71 4.29 -1.33
C GLY A 72 19.78 5.80 -1.05
N ALA A 73 20.81 6.51 -1.57
CA ALA A 73 20.89 7.96 -1.47
C ALA A 73 19.71 8.64 -2.22
N ASP A 74 19.37 8.14 -3.40
CA ASP A 74 18.23 8.65 -4.17
C ASP A 74 16.90 8.37 -3.42
N ALA A 75 16.76 7.19 -2.84
CA ALA A 75 15.60 6.81 -2.02
C ALA A 75 15.43 7.66 -0.75
N ASN A 76 16.56 8.10 -0.17
CA ASN A 76 16.54 9.00 0.97
C ASN A 76 16.14 10.44 0.58
N ALA A 77 16.40 10.84 -0.67
CA ALA A 77 16.13 12.19 -1.17
C ALA A 77 14.74 12.32 -1.84
N HIS A 78 14.25 11.25 -2.49
CA HIS A 78 13.07 11.29 -3.35
C HIS A 78 12.07 10.20 -2.96
N THR A 79 10.79 10.57 -2.82
CA THR A 79 9.72 9.63 -2.41
C THR A 79 9.51 8.53 -3.45
N GLU A 80 9.50 8.86 -4.74
CA GLU A 80 9.35 7.87 -5.80
C GLU A 80 10.50 6.85 -5.81
N CYS A 81 11.72 7.30 -5.56
CA CYS A 81 12.88 6.40 -5.46
C CYS A 81 12.82 5.55 -4.19
N ARG A 82 12.26 6.09 -3.11
CA ARG A 82 11.99 5.33 -1.90
C ARG A 82 11.03 4.19 -2.18
N MET A 83 9.99 4.39 -2.99
CA MET A 83 9.05 3.34 -3.38
C MET A 83 9.72 2.25 -4.20
N VAL A 84 10.62 2.62 -5.13
CA VAL A 84 11.40 1.65 -5.91
C VAL A 84 12.22 0.75 -4.99
N LEU A 85 13.05 1.33 -4.13
CA LEU A 85 13.92 0.55 -3.25
C LEU A 85 13.14 -0.20 -2.15
N THR A 86 11.97 0.30 -1.75
CA THR A 86 11.08 -0.43 -0.84
C THR A 86 10.55 -1.69 -1.51
N ALA A 87 10.16 -1.63 -2.78
CA ALA A 87 9.72 -2.80 -3.53
C ALA A 87 10.83 -3.85 -3.66
N ASP A 88 12.06 -3.42 -4.01
CA ASP A 88 13.20 -4.33 -4.12
C ASP A 88 13.52 -5.00 -2.77
N ALA A 89 13.53 -4.23 -1.68
CA ALA A 89 13.78 -4.75 -0.35
C ALA A 89 12.69 -5.73 0.12
N LEU A 90 11.42 -5.44 -0.18
CA LEU A 90 10.28 -6.32 0.12
C LEU A 90 10.35 -7.62 -0.67
N ASP A 91 10.72 -7.56 -1.95
CA ASP A 91 10.84 -8.75 -2.78
C ASP A 91 11.96 -9.68 -2.26
N VAL A 92 13.13 -9.13 -1.90
CA VAL A 92 14.24 -9.91 -1.31
C VAL A 92 13.83 -10.51 0.04
N TYR A 93 13.15 -9.73 0.88
CA TYR A 93 12.68 -10.20 2.18
C TYR A 93 11.69 -11.36 2.04
N TRP A 94 10.65 -11.20 1.22
CA TRP A 94 9.60 -12.20 1.07
C TRP A 94 10.07 -13.44 0.32
N ASP A 95 10.99 -13.31 -0.64
CA ASP A 95 11.62 -14.47 -1.28
C ASP A 95 12.36 -15.33 -0.25
N GLY A 96 13.11 -14.70 0.66
CA GLY A 96 13.76 -15.38 1.78
C GLY A 96 12.77 -16.08 2.71
N VAL A 97 11.75 -15.36 3.20
CA VAL A 97 10.74 -15.91 4.12
C VAL A 97 9.95 -17.05 3.48
N MET A 98 9.51 -16.89 2.24
CA MET A 98 8.69 -17.90 1.56
C MET A 98 9.53 -19.16 1.26
N SER A 99 10.79 -19.01 0.87
CA SER A 99 11.68 -20.15 0.60
C SER A 99 11.98 -20.98 1.85
N GLU A 100 12.00 -20.36 3.03
CA GLU A 100 12.28 -21.03 4.30
C GLU A 100 11.04 -21.66 4.94
N GLN A 101 9.87 -21.06 4.76
CA GLN A 101 8.67 -21.42 5.52
C GLN A 101 7.56 -22.08 4.69
N THR A 102 7.68 -22.08 3.36
CA THR A 102 6.69 -22.67 2.47
C THR A 102 7.33 -23.57 1.42
N THR A 103 6.52 -24.37 0.74
CA THR A 103 6.94 -25.14 -0.44
C THR A 103 6.72 -24.39 -1.76
N GLY A 104 6.13 -23.20 -1.70
CA GLY A 104 5.85 -22.36 -2.86
C GLY A 104 6.99 -21.38 -3.15
N ALA A 105 7.26 -21.16 -4.42
CA ALA A 105 8.19 -20.11 -4.83
C ALA A 105 7.52 -18.72 -4.68
N TYR A 106 8.27 -17.75 -4.18
CA TYR A 106 7.81 -16.36 -4.17
C TYR A 106 7.73 -15.82 -5.60
N THR A 107 6.67 -15.10 -5.89
CA THR A 107 6.52 -14.34 -7.14
C THR A 107 6.22 -12.89 -6.77
N PRO A 108 7.10 -11.95 -7.11
CA PRO A 108 6.88 -10.54 -6.79
C PRO A 108 5.56 -10.00 -7.37
N PRO A 109 4.81 -9.16 -6.65
CA PRO A 109 3.63 -8.49 -7.22
C PRO A 109 4.05 -7.49 -8.29
N GLY A 110 3.21 -7.17 -9.25
CA GLY A 110 3.38 -5.96 -10.04
C GLY A 110 3.35 -4.72 -9.11
N PHE A 111 4.10 -3.66 -9.47
CA PHE A 111 3.99 -2.39 -8.74
C PHE A 111 3.85 -1.23 -9.71
N THR A 112 2.79 -0.44 -9.55
CA THR A 112 2.48 0.70 -10.42
C THR A 112 2.29 1.96 -9.59
N ILE A 113 3.13 2.95 -9.82
CA ILE A 113 2.92 4.33 -9.36
C ILE A 113 2.07 5.04 -10.40
N PHE A 114 0.90 5.53 -10.01
CA PHE A 114 0.00 6.22 -10.93
C PHE A 114 -0.27 7.66 -10.49
N THR A 115 -0.83 8.46 -11.37
CA THR A 115 -1.30 9.82 -11.09
C THR A 115 -2.70 10.01 -11.68
N ASP A 116 -3.57 10.65 -10.94
CA ASP A 116 -4.96 10.94 -11.28
C ASP A 116 -5.86 9.68 -11.31
N SER A 117 -5.60 8.71 -12.20
CA SER A 117 -6.41 7.49 -12.31
C SER A 117 -5.63 6.33 -12.94
N VAL A 118 -6.08 5.11 -12.65
CA VAL A 118 -5.51 3.88 -13.21
C VAL A 118 -6.63 2.86 -13.49
N GLN A 119 -6.47 2.06 -14.56
CA GLN A 119 -7.31 0.90 -14.85
C GLN A 119 -6.63 -0.36 -14.35
N THR A 120 -7.37 -1.20 -13.65
CA THR A 120 -6.88 -2.46 -13.07
C THR A 120 -7.86 -3.59 -13.32
N GLY A 121 -7.44 -4.82 -13.12
CA GLY A 121 -8.33 -5.99 -13.14
C GLY A 121 -9.40 -5.97 -12.05
N CYS A 122 -9.19 -5.19 -10.98
CA CYS A 122 -10.15 -4.98 -9.90
C CYS A 122 -11.12 -3.80 -10.18
N GLY A 123 -10.97 -3.12 -11.30
CA GLY A 123 -11.74 -1.95 -11.69
C GLY A 123 -10.88 -0.71 -11.86
N ALA A 124 -11.54 0.41 -12.16
CA ALA A 124 -10.88 1.70 -12.26
C ALA A 124 -10.68 2.30 -10.86
N ALA A 125 -9.52 2.93 -10.62
CA ALA A 125 -9.21 3.62 -9.39
C ALA A 125 -8.70 5.04 -9.66
N THR A 126 -8.92 5.94 -8.71
CA THR A 126 -8.40 7.31 -8.72
C THR A 126 -7.47 7.52 -7.53
N SER A 127 -6.73 8.65 -7.52
CA SER A 127 -5.88 9.06 -6.39
C SER A 127 -6.60 9.09 -5.05
N ALA A 128 -7.92 9.23 -5.06
CA ALA A 128 -8.75 9.22 -3.85
C ALA A 128 -8.89 7.83 -3.21
N VAL A 129 -8.55 6.75 -3.93
CA VAL A 129 -8.64 5.38 -3.43
C VAL A 129 -7.52 5.06 -2.42
N GLY A 130 -6.39 5.77 -2.46
CA GLY A 130 -5.17 5.44 -1.71
C GLY A 130 -4.38 4.28 -2.34
N PRO A 131 -3.38 3.76 -1.65
CA PRO A 131 -2.67 2.54 -2.04
C PRO A 131 -3.60 1.33 -1.98
N PHE A 132 -3.39 0.36 -2.85
CA PHE A 132 -4.15 -0.89 -2.78
C PHE A 132 -3.46 -2.04 -3.54
N TYR A 133 -3.71 -3.25 -3.06
CA TYR A 133 -3.39 -4.47 -3.78
C TYR A 133 -4.59 -4.95 -4.59
N CYS A 134 -4.37 -5.30 -5.86
CA CYS A 134 -5.38 -5.92 -6.73
C CYS A 134 -5.05 -7.40 -6.96
N PRO A 135 -5.81 -8.36 -6.40
CA PRO A 135 -5.57 -9.77 -6.61
C PRO A 135 -5.69 -10.22 -8.08
N ALA A 136 -6.62 -9.63 -8.83
CA ALA A 136 -6.84 -9.98 -10.24
C ALA A 136 -5.62 -9.67 -11.12
N ASP A 137 -4.83 -8.66 -10.75
CA ASP A 137 -3.59 -8.28 -11.45
C ASP A 137 -2.35 -8.78 -10.73
N SER A 138 -2.49 -9.36 -9.54
CA SER A 138 -1.38 -9.65 -8.61
C SER A 138 -0.45 -8.44 -8.48
N SER A 139 -1.01 -7.25 -8.28
CA SER A 139 -0.28 -5.99 -8.36
C SER A 139 -0.69 -4.99 -7.30
N VAL A 140 0.28 -4.21 -6.85
CA VAL A 140 0.10 -3.06 -5.95
C VAL A 140 0.05 -1.77 -6.78
N PHE A 141 -0.84 -0.88 -6.40
CA PHE A 141 -1.04 0.43 -7.02
C PHE A 141 -0.94 1.53 -5.98
N LEU A 142 -0.23 2.61 -6.30
CA LEU A 142 0.04 3.73 -5.40
C LEU A 142 0.01 5.05 -6.16
N ASP A 143 -0.75 6.02 -5.67
CA ASP A 143 -0.56 7.43 -6.02
C ASP A 143 0.28 8.11 -4.92
N LEU A 144 1.41 8.72 -5.29
CA LEU A 144 2.30 9.37 -4.33
C LEU A 144 1.66 10.53 -3.58
N GLY A 145 0.64 11.17 -4.18
CA GLY A 145 -0.13 12.23 -3.52
C GLY A 145 -0.94 11.75 -2.31
N PHE A 146 -1.10 10.43 -2.15
CA PHE A 146 -1.73 9.85 -0.97
C PHE A 146 -1.00 10.20 0.33
N PHE A 147 0.31 10.26 0.32
CA PHE A 147 1.09 10.57 1.53
C PHE A 147 0.82 11.99 2.06
N ASP A 148 0.64 12.96 1.14
CA ASP A 148 0.25 14.33 1.51
C ASP A 148 -1.20 14.40 2.00
N GLN A 149 -2.08 13.57 1.43
CA GLN A 149 -3.48 13.46 1.89
C GLN A 149 -3.54 12.84 3.29
N LEU A 150 -2.78 11.79 3.56
CA LEU A 150 -2.69 11.16 4.87
C LEU A 150 -2.26 12.17 5.96
N GLU A 151 -1.26 12.99 5.66
CA GLU A 151 -0.81 14.05 6.57
C GLU A 151 -1.89 15.13 6.75
N SER A 152 -2.42 15.66 5.67
CA SER A 152 -3.33 16.81 5.72
C SER A 152 -4.74 16.47 6.24
N GLN A 153 -5.23 15.24 6.03
CA GLN A 153 -6.60 14.84 6.38
C GLN A 153 -6.66 14.02 7.67
N LEU A 154 -5.66 13.18 7.93
CA LEU A 154 -5.65 12.27 9.09
C LEU A 154 -4.55 12.62 10.10
N GLY A 155 -3.72 13.64 9.84
CA GLY A 155 -2.71 14.13 10.77
C GLY A 155 -1.51 13.20 10.96
N ALA A 156 -1.38 12.13 10.18
CA ALA A 156 -0.22 11.27 10.22
C ALA A 156 0.98 11.95 9.55
N GLN A 157 2.17 11.79 10.15
CA GLN A 157 3.37 12.39 9.58
C GLN A 157 3.76 11.71 8.26
N ASN A 158 4.00 12.50 7.22
CA ASN A 158 4.53 12.03 5.93
C ASN A 158 6.04 11.69 6.07
N ALA A 159 6.35 10.66 6.84
CA ALA A 159 7.72 10.25 7.18
C ALA A 159 8.18 9.03 6.36
N PRO A 160 9.48 8.91 6.07
CA PRO A 160 9.99 7.83 5.23
C PRO A 160 9.58 6.41 5.67
N LEU A 161 9.67 6.09 6.97
CA LEU A 161 9.31 4.75 7.44
C LEU A 161 7.80 4.51 7.41
N ALA A 162 6.97 5.54 7.63
CA ALA A 162 5.52 5.46 7.47
C ALA A 162 5.11 5.16 6.03
N GLN A 163 5.76 5.81 5.05
CA GLN A 163 5.55 5.53 3.63
C GLN A 163 5.91 4.08 3.28
N MET A 164 7.05 3.59 3.79
CA MET A 164 7.49 2.21 3.57
C MET A 164 6.55 1.19 4.22
N TYR A 165 6.06 1.47 5.43
CA TYR A 165 5.07 0.65 6.10
C TYR A 165 3.80 0.48 5.26
N ILE A 166 3.28 1.56 4.68
CA ILE A 166 2.08 1.53 3.85
C ILE A 166 2.29 0.63 2.62
N VAL A 167 3.42 0.76 1.94
CA VAL A 167 3.74 -0.13 0.81
C VAL A 167 3.91 -1.58 1.27
N ALA A 168 4.57 -1.81 2.41
CA ALA A 168 4.76 -3.14 2.97
C ALA A 168 3.43 -3.80 3.39
N HIS A 169 2.43 -3.03 3.81
CA HIS A 169 1.08 -3.49 4.06
C HIS A 169 0.43 -4.07 2.79
N GLU A 170 0.56 -3.38 1.65
CA GLU A 170 0.04 -3.88 0.36
C GLU A 170 0.78 -5.14 -0.11
N TRP A 171 2.08 -5.27 0.17
CA TRP A 171 2.82 -6.53 0.00
C TRP A 171 2.31 -7.62 0.94
N GLY A 172 1.86 -7.25 2.14
CA GLY A 172 1.16 -8.15 3.06
C GLY A 172 -0.07 -8.78 2.43
N HIS A 173 -0.89 -7.99 1.74
CA HIS A 173 -2.04 -8.50 0.99
C HIS A 173 -1.63 -9.43 -0.16
N HIS A 174 -0.54 -9.11 -0.86
CA HIS A 174 0.00 -10.01 -1.88
C HIS A 174 0.44 -11.36 -1.26
N THR A 175 1.11 -11.32 -0.12
CA THR A 175 1.51 -12.52 0.61
C THR A 175 0.31 -13.35 1.05
N GLN A 176 -0.76 -12.70 1.55
CA GLN A 176 -2.03 -13.37 1.87
C GLN A 176 -2.67 -14.05 0.66
N HIS A 177 -2.64 -13.39 -0.50
CA HIS A 177 -3.12 -13.98 -1.75
C HIS A 177 -2.28 -15.20 -2.15
N MET A 178 -0.94 -15.09 -2.11
CA MET A 178 -0.05 -16.22 -2.42
C MET A 178 -0.25 -17.42 -1.48
N LEU A 179 -0.57 -17.17 -0.21
CA LEU A 179 -0.83 -18.20 0.80
C LEU A 179 -2.26 -18.75 0.77
N GLY A 180 -3.14 -18.21 -0.07
CA GLY A 180 -4.56 -18.58 -0.12
C GLY A 180 -5.37 -18.09 1.08
N THR A 181 -4.80 -17.25 1.94
CA THR A 181 -5.49 -16.71 3.12
C THR A 181 -6.62 -15.78 2.69
N MET A 182 -6.38 -14.95 1.68
CA MET A 182 -7.35 -13.97 1.18
C MET A 182 -8.62 -14.63 0.62
N GLU A 183 -8.51 -15.81 0.04
CA GLU A 183 -9.62 -16.59 -0.51
C GLU A 183 -10.33 -17.44 0.55
N SER A 184 -9.70 -17.65 1.71
CA SER A 184 -10.22 -18.51 2.78
C SER A 184 -11.10 -17.77 3.80
N VAL A 185 -11.18 -16.43 3.74
CA VAL A 185 -11.90 -15.57 4.69
C VAL A 185 -13.14 -14.94 4.05
N ASP A 186 -14.16 -14.65 4.87
CA ASP A 186 -15.31 -13.86 4.43
C ASP A 186 -15.07 -12.37 4.65
N ARG A 187 -14.68 -11.69 3.58
CA ARG A 187 -14.43 -10.24 3.61
C ARG A 187 -15.70 -9.38 3.83
N GLN A 188 -16.89 -9.98 3.85
CA GLN A 188 -18.13 -9.29 4.20
C GLN A 188 -18.43 -9.41 5.71
N ASP A 189 -17.70 -10.27 6.43
CA ASP A 189 -17.74 -10.33 7.88
C ASP A 189 -16.95 -9.16 8.46
N THR A 190 -17.69 -8.07 8.77
CA THR A 190 -17.19 -6.80 9.28
C THR A 190 -17.25 -6.71 10.80
N GLY A 191 -16.66 -5.66 11.36
CA GLY A 191 -16.65 -5.42 12.81
C GLY A 191 -15.32 -5.82 13.47
N PRO A 192 -15.13 -5.46 14.76
CA PRO A 192 -13.82 -5.54 15.45
C PRO A 192 -13.18 -6.93 15.47
N SER A 193 -13.96 -7.98 15.31
CA SER A 193 -13.52 -9.37 15.29
C SER A 193 -13.83 -10.07 13.96
N GLY A 194 -14.35 -9.34 12.98
CA GLY A 194 -14.69 -9.86 11.65
C GLY A 194 -13.47 -10.28 10.85
N ASP A 195 -13.68 -11.13 9.86
CA ASP A 195 -12.61 -11.65 9.02
C ASP A 195 -11.96 -10.53 8.18
N ALA A 196 -12.73 -9.51 7.77
CA ALA A 196 -12.19 -8.34 7.10
C ALA A 196 -11.11 -7.66 7.94
N VAL A 197 -11.42 -7.34 9.21
CA VAL A 197 -10.46 -6.71 10.14
C VAL A 197 -9.26 -7.61 10.43
N ARG A 198 -9.47 -8.93 10.59
CA ARG A 198 -8.36 -9.88 10.80
C ARG A 198 -7.39 -9.92 9.63
N LEU A 199 -7.91 -9.83 8.40
CA LEU A 199 -7.09 -9.81 7.19
C LEU A 199 -6.20 -8.56 7.15
N GLU A 200 -6.76 -7.40 7.49
CA GLU A 200 -6.02 -6.14 7.57
C GLU A 200 -4.94 -6.14 8.65
N LEU A 201 -5.29 -6.58 9.87
CA LEU A 201 -4.33 -6.69 10.97
C LEU A 201 -3.21 -7.69 10.68
N GLN A 202 -3.48 -8.72 9.90
CA GLN A 202 -2.44 -9.64 9.43
C GLN A 202 -1.52 -8.96 8.40
N ALA A 203 -2.05 -8.12 7.50
CA ALA A 203 -1.22 -7.33 6.59
C ALA A 203 -0.35 -6.32 7.34
N ASP A 204 -0.88 -5.67 8.39
CA ASP A 204 -0.10 -4.84 9.31
C ASP A 204 1.03 -5.63 10.00
N CYS A 205 0.71 -6.85 10.47
CA CYS A 205 1.71 -7.74 11.06
C CYS A 205 2.84 -8.07 10.05
N TYR A 206 2.50 -8.37 8.81
CA TYR A 206 3.47 -8.66 7.75
C TYR A 206 4.34 -7.43 7.42
N ALA A 207 3.76 -6.24 7.39
CA ALA A 207 4.51 -4.99 7.26
C ALA A 207 5.47 -4.79 8.43
N GLY A 208 5.03 -5.06 9.65
CA GLY A 208 5.86 -5.00 10.87
C GLY A 208 7.01 -6.02 10.84
N MET A 209 6.77 -7.24 10.35
CA MET A 209 7.81 -8.26 10.16
C MET A 209 8.90 -7.78 9.20
N PHE A 210 8.52 -7.21 8.05
CA PHE A 210 9.49 -6.63 7.12
C PHE A 210 10.30 -5.50 7.75
N ILE A 211 9.66 -4.54 8.42
CA ILE A 211 10.34 -3.42 9.06
C ILE A 211 11.32 -3.92 10.12
N GLY A 212 10.94 -4.92 10.92
CA GLY A 212 11.81 -5.53 11.93
C GLY A 212 13.03 -6.24 11.35
N ALA A 213 12.90 -6.80 10.14
CA ALA A 213 13.98 -7.51 9.45
C ALA A 213 14.79 -6.63 8.48
N ALA A 214 14.32 -5.42 8.18
CA ALA A 214 14.84 -4.62 7.08
C ALA A 214 16.33 -4.23 7.24
N ALA A 215 16.81 -4.09 8.48
CA ALA A 215 18.23 -3.84 8.76
C ALA A 215 19.13 -5.09 8.59
N THR A 216 18.53 -6.26 8.40
CA THR A 216 19.24 -7.54 8.15
C THR A 216 18.93 -8.11 6.76
N THR A 217 17.98 -7.54 6.04
CA THR A 217 17.68 -7.89 4.64
C THR A 217 18.78 -7.31 3.75
N ILE A 218 19.57 -8.19 3.14
CA ILE A 218 20.77 -7.82 2.38
C ILE A 218 20.43 -7.62 0.91
N ASP A 219 20.81 -6.48 0.38
CA ASP A 219 20.80 -6.22 -1.05
C ASP A 219 21.81 -7.18 -1.74
N PRO A 220 21.34 -8.07 -2.64
CA PRO A 220 22.19 -9.07 -3.27
C PRO A 220 23.27 -8.46 -4.19
N ASP A 221 23.05 -7.26 -4.70
CA ASP A 221 23.97 -6.59 -5.62
C ASP A 221 25.16 -5.94 -4.89
N THR A 222 24.93 -5.48 -3.66
CA THR A 222 25.95 -4.71 -2.92
C THR A 222 26.47 -5.42 -1.67
N GLY A 223 25.74 -6.40 -1.18
CA GLY A 223 26.05 -7.09 0.08
C GLY A 223 25.81 -6.24 1.32
N GLN A 224 25.15 -5.09 1.20
CA GLN A 224 24.77 -4.22 2.30
C GLN A 224 23.31 -4.47 2.70
N ALA A 225 22.97 -4.26 3.96
CA ALA A 225 21.57 -4.22 4.36
C ALA A 225 20.84 -3.08 3.63
N PHE A 226 19.60 -3.32 3.16
CA PHE A 226 18.82 -2.26 2.52
C PHE A 226 18.61 -1.08 3.44
N LEU A 227 18.20 -1.33 4.67
CA LEU A 227 17.86 -0.29 5.61
C LEU A 227 18.87 -0.20 6.76
N ARG A 228 19.00 0.99 7.31
CA ARG A 228 19.59 1.21 8.62
C ARG A 228 18.57 0.80 9.67
N GLU A 229 19.03 0.36 10.83
CA GLU A 229 18.13 0.04 11.94
C GLU A 229 17.23 1.23 12.25
N PRO A 230 15.89 1.06 12.23
CA PRO A 230 14.96 2.14 12.52
C PRO A 230 15.10 2.63 13.97
N THR A 231 15.09 3.92 14.17
CA THR A 231 15.03 4.49 15.52
C THR A 231 13.63 4.32 16.11
N ALA A 232 13.54 4.36 17.46
CA ALA A 232 12.25 4.30 18.15
C ALA A 232 11.27 5.39 17.68
N ASP A 233 11.76 6.59 17.33
CA ASP A 233 10.93 7.67 16.81
C ASP A 233 10.38 7.35 15.40
N GLN A 234 11.18 6.77 14.54
CA GLN A 234 10.74 6.34 13.22
C GLN A 234 9.69 5.22 13.30
N VAL A 235 9.91 4.24 14.18
CA VAL A 235 8.92 3.17 14.42
C VAL A 235 7.61 3.76 14.94
N ARG A 236 7.68 4.67 15.91
CA ARG A 236 6.48 5.35 16.43
C ARG A 236 5.72 6.08 15.31
N THR A 237 6.43 6.80 14.44
CA THR A 237 5.79 7.49 13.30
C THR A 237 5.10 6.52 12.33
N ALA A 238 5.66 5.33 12.10
CA ALA A 238 5.01 4.31 11.29
C ALA A 238 3.76 3.73 11.97
N LEU A 239 3.82 3.50 13.29
CA LEU A 239 2.66 3.07 14.08
C LEU A 239 1.56 4.14 14.12
N ASP A 240 1.94 5.42 14.25
CA ASP A 240 0.99 6.54 14.18
C ASP A 240 0.29 6.60 12.81
N ALA A 241 1.00 6.30 11.72
CA ALA A 241 0.42 6.23 10.39
C ALA A 241 -0.55 5.03 10.24
N ALA A 242 -0.23 3.87 10.83
CA ALA A 242 -1.13 2.73 10.90
C ALA A 242 -2.41 3.08 11.66
N ALA A 243 -2.26 3.67 12.85
CA ALA A 243 -3.37 4.08 13.70
C ALA A 243 -4.26 5.14 13.04
N ALA A 244 -3.68 6.05 12.24
CA ALA A 244 -4.41 7.14 11.59
C ALA A 244 -5.43 6.63 10.56
N VAL A 245 -5.21 5.46 9.97
CA VAL A 245 -6.13 4.81 9.02
C VAL A 245 -7.02 3.75 9.69
N GLY A 246 -7.12 3.73 11.00
CA GLY A 246 -8.13 2.97 11.73
C GLY A 246 -9.54 3.49 11.45
N ASP A 247 -10.54 2.59 11.36
CA ASP A 247 -11.92 2.94 11.01
C ASP A 247 -12.52 3.97 11.99
N ASP A 248 -12.17 3.90 13.27
CA ASP A 248 -12.59 4.87 14.29
C ASP A 248 -12.05 6.28 13.99
N ARG A 249 -10.78 6.39 13.62
CA ARG A 249 -10.16 7.68 13.25
C ARG A 249 -10.73 8.26 11.95
N ILE A 250 -10.99 7.39 10.99
CA ILE A 250 -11.61 7.79 9.72
C ILE A 250 -13.02 8.33 9.97
N HIS A 251 -13.83 7.65 10.79
CA HIS A 251 -15.17 8.13 11.15
C HIS A 251 -15.11 9.47 11.88
N GLU A 252 -14.24 9.61 12.88
CA GLU A 252 -14.04 10.85 13.63
C GLU A 252 -13.61 12.01 12.72
N SER A 253 -12.65 11.79 11.81
CA SER A 253 -12.16 12.83 10.88
C SER A 253 -13.23 13.29 9.91
N ALA A 254 -14.17 12.39 9.54
CA ALA A 254 -15.32 12.69 8.71
C ALA A 254 -16.50 13.29 9.49
N GLY A 255 -16.37 13.52 10.81
CA GLY A 255 -17.45 14.03 11.66
C GLY A 255 -18.64 13.07 11.79
N ARG A 256 -18.38 11.76 11.64
CA ARG A 256 -19.40 10.70 11.73
C ARG A 256 -19.35 9.99 13.08
N GLU A 257 -20.47 9.40 13.46
CA GLU A 257 -20.52 8.48 14.61
C GLU A 257 -19.68 7.23 14.31
N VAL A 258 -18.92 6.78 15.32
CA VAL A 258 -18.14 5.56 15.22
C VAL A 258 -19.06 4.36 15.32
N GLU A 259 -19.14 3.56 14.27
CA GLU A 259 -19.98 2.36 14.17
C GLU A 259 -19.11 1.10 14.08
N PRO A 260 -18.71 0.47 15.19
CA PRO A 260 -17.75 -0.64 15.18
C PRO A 260 -18.17 -1.84 14.33
N HIS A 261 -19.48 -2.10 14.19
CA HIS A 261 -19.97 -3.23 13.41
C HIS A 261 -19.73 -3.09 11.88
N THR A 262 -19.38 -1.89 11.41
CA THR A 262 -19.07 -1.63 10.00
C THR A 262 -17.57 -1.68 9.68
N TRP A 263 -16.71 -1.88 10.68
CA TRP A 263 -15.28 -1.82 10.51
C TRP A 263 -14.77 -2.90 9.56
N THR A 264 -13.85 -2.51 8.70
CA THR A 264 -13.16 -3.36 7.74
C THR A 264 -11.65 -3.35 7.94
N HIS A 265 -11.10 -2.30 8.54
CA HIS A 265 -9.65 -2.16 8.79
C HIS A 265 -9.28 -2.32 10.28
N GLY A 266 -10.26 -2.23 11.17
CA GLY A 266 -10.04 -2.22 12.61
C GLY A 266 -9.86 -0.82 13.19
N SER A 267 -9.82 -0.75 14.52
CA SER A 267 -9.57 0.52 15.23
C SER A 267 -8.10 0.91 15.18
N ALA A 268 -7.83 2.19 15.47
CA ALA A 268 -6.47 2.70 15.67
C ALA A 268 -5.67 1.92 16.73
N GLU A 269 -6.36 1.42 17.78
CA GLU A 269 -5.73 0.60 18.82
C GLU A 269 -5.36 -0.80 18.32
N GLN A 270 -6.14 -1.37 17.40
CA GLN A 270 -5.90 -2.71 16.86
C GLN A 270 -4.75 -2.72 15.86
N ARG A 271 -4.60 -1.65 15.12
CA ARG A 271 -3.55 -1.46 14.11
C ARG A 271 -2.25 -0.99 14.74
#